data_91ce01d0c892190bd6841d1c46612c1a
#
_entry.id   91ce01d0c892190bd6841d1c46612c1a
#
_cell.length_a   1.000
_cell.length_b   1.000
_cell.length_c   1.000
_cell.angle_alpha   90.00
_cell.angle_beta   90.00
_cell.angle_gamma   90.00
#
_symmetry.space_group_name_H-M   'P 1'
#
loop_
_entity.id
_entity.type
_entity.pdbx_description
1 polymer ?
#
loop_
_entity_poly.entity_id
_entity_poly.type
_entity_poly.pdbx_seq_one_letter_code
_entity_poly.pdbx_strand_id
1 'polypeptide(L)'
;ILVKQIEENGLKEDFVKIDDETMRDIISYYTREAGVRTLERTIGKICRKIAKKYVEDPTLTEVVVTKEDLEEYLGKDKYTFDLAGVKPEIGMVTGLAWTAVGGVTLNVEVNVLKGKGQVVLTGQLGDVMKESAQTAISYIRSISDRFDIPDDFYQTKDIHIHIPEGATPKDGPSAGVTMATAVISALTKIPVRCDVAMTGEITLRGRVLPVGGIKEKLLAAHRAGIKKVLLPEECKAQLDEIPQNVKDQMEFVLVKHLDEVLEHALVKDGDKNED
;
A
#
# COMPACT_ATOMS: atom_id res chain seq x y z
N ILE A 1 -6.23 4.11 26.81
CA ILE A 1 -5.95 5.51 26.40
C ILE A 1 -7.19 6.37 26.62
N LEU A 2 -8.37 5.99 26.10
CA LEU A 2 -9.60 6.81 26.21
C LEU A 2 -9.93 7.11 27.66
N VAL A 3 -10.09 6.10 28.52
CA VAL A 3 -10.42 6.26 29.95
C VAL A 3 -9.43 7.22 30.64
N LYS A 4 -8.12 7.00 30.42
CA LYS A 4 -7.08 7.87 30.97
C LYS A 4 -7.26 9.34 30.53
N GLN A 5 -7.57 9.57 29.25
CA GLN A 5 -7.76 10.94 28.76
C GLN A 5 -9.06 11.59 29.25
N ILE A 6 -10.11 10.82 29.50
CA ILE A 6 -11.34 11.30 30.13
C ILE A 6 -11.04 11.80 31.55
N GLU A 7 -10.37 10.99 32.38
CA GLU A 7 -9.98 11.33 33.74
C GLU A 7 -9.04 12.54 33.81
N GLU A 8 -7.99 12.57 32.98
CA GLU A 8 -7.01 13.68 32.91
C GLU A 8 -7.65 15.03 32.55
N ASN A 9 -8.77 15.02 31.85
CA ASN A 9 -9.52 16.23 31.50
C ASN A 9 -10.72 16.52 32.43
N GLY A 10 -10.80 15.83 33.61
CA GLY A 10 -11.79 16.11 34.66
C GLY A 10 -13.20 15.67 34.33
N LEU A 11 -13.37 14.78 33.37
CA LEU A 11 -14.66 14.20 32.99
C LEU A 11 -14.89 12.88 33.74
N LYS A 12 -16.15 12.48 33.91
CA LYS A 12 -16.50 11.17 34.47
C LYS A 12 -16.24 10.08 33.45
N GLU A 13 -15.89 8.88 33.89
CA GLU A 13 -15.48 7.75 33.05
C GLU A 13 -16.45 7.45 31.88
N ASP A 14 -17.75 7.47 32.16
CA ASP A 14 -18.80 7.19 31.17
C ASP A 14 -19.28 8.41 30.38
N PHE A 15 -18.65 9.57 30.57
CA PHE A 15 -19.11 10.83 29.98
C PHE A 15 -18.81 10.93 28.48
N VAL A 16 -17.72 10.30 28.00
CA VAL A 16 -17.33 10.31 26.60
C VAL A 16 -17.33 8.89 26.07
N LYS A 17 -18.08 8.65 25.02
CA LYS A 17 -18.12 7.37 24.32
C LYS A 17 -17.62 7.53 22.90
N ILE A 18 -16.71 6.65 22.50
CA ILE A 18 -16.17 6.52 21.13
C ILE A 18 -16.23 5.05 20.81
N ASP A 19 -16.95 4.67 19.77
CA ASP A 19 -17.01 3.28 19.34
C ASP A 19 -15.73 2.84 18.62
N ASP A 20 -15.60 1.54 18.38
CA ASP A 20 -14.41 0.96 17.76
C ASP A 20 -14.22 1.43 16.32
N GLU A 21 -15.29 1.71 15.58
CA GLU A 21 -15.24 2.19 14.20
C GLU A 21 -14.72 3.62 14.16
N THR A 22 -15.29 4.50 14.94
CA THR A 22 -14.83 5.89 15.09
C THR A 22 -13.39 5.95 15.62
N MET A 23 -13.01 5.05 16.53
CA MET A 23 -11.62 4.95 17.01
C MET A 23 -10.65 4.55 15.89
N ARG A 24 -11.06 3.64 15.02
CA ARG A 24 -10.26 3.29 13.82
C ARG A 24 -10.13 4.45 12.85
N ASP A 25 -11.19 5.23 12.67
CA ASP A 25 -11.15 6.44 11.84
C ASP A 25 -10.18 7.48 12.42
N ILE A 26 -10.17 7.69 13.76
CA ILE A 26 -9.19 8.55 14.41
C ILE A 26 -7.76 8.06 14.14
N ILE A 27 -7.51 6.77 14.29
CA ILE A 27 -6.20 6.18 14.03
C ILE A 27 -5.81 6.38 12.56
N SER A 28 -6.72 6.10 11.65
CA SER A 28 -6.48 6.10 10.21
C SER A 28 -6.27 7.49 9.64
N TYR A 29 -7.15 8.43 9.97
CA TYR A 29 -7.19 9.73 9.31
C TYR A 29 -6.49 10.86 10.08
N TYR A 30 -6.23 10.67 11.40
CA TYR A 30 -5.66 11.73 12.24
C TYR A 30 -4.32 11.38 12.85
N THR A 31 -3.86 10.12 12.77
CA THR A 31 -2.57 9.69 13.30
C THR A 31 -1.72 8.97 12.25
N ARG A 32 -0.40 9.16 12.30
CA ARG A 32 0.58 8.42 11.47
C ARG A 32 1.86 8.27 12.29
N GLU A 33 1.95 7.17 13.02
CA GLU A 33 3.03 6.94 13.97
C GLU A 33 3.27 5.45 14.23
N ALA A 34 4.47 5.10 14.69
CA ALA A 34 4.82 3.73 15.07
C ALA A 34 4.27 3.32 16.47
N GLY A 35 3.90 4.30 17.29
CA GLY A 35 3.37 4.10 18.64
C GLY A 35 1.95 4.62 18.78
N VAL A 36 1.62 5.13 19.97
CA VAL A 36 0.27 5.62 20.32
C VAL A 36 0.26 7.02 20.92
N ARG A 37 1.37 7.76 20.86
CA ARG A 37 1.48 9.10 21.48
C ARG A 37 0.62 10.14 20.78
N THR A 38 0.57 10.12 19.46
CA THR A 38 -0.28 11.03 18.68
C THR A 38 -1.75 10.67 18.88
N LEU A 39 -2.09 9.38 18.95
CA LEU A 39 -3.43 8.91 19.28
C LEU A 39 -3.86 9.42 20.65
N GLU A 40 -3.01 9.26 21.68
CA GLU A 40 -3.30 9.76 23.03
C GLU A 40 -3.54 11.28 23.03
N ARG A 41 -2.71 12.05 22.34
CA ARG A 41 -2.87 13.52 22.18
C ARG A 41 -4.14 13.89 21.42
N THR A 42 -4.50 13.11 20.41
CA THR A 42 -5.69 13.34 19.59
C THR A 42 -6.96 13.08 20.38
N ILE A 43 -7.02 11.95 21.12
CA ILE A 43 -8.12 11.66 22.04
C ILE A 43 -8.21 12.74 23.14
N GLY A 44 -7.08 13.12 23.72
CA GLY A 44 -7.03 14.21 24.70
C GLY A 44 -7.53 15.55 24.14
N LYS A 45 -7.34 15.83 22.84
CA LYS A 45 -7.92 17.02 22.20
C LYS A 45 -9.45 16.96 22.13
N ILE A 46 -9.99 15.78 21.82
CA ILE A 46 -11.46 15.54 21.85
C ILE A 46 -11.99 15.75 23.26
N CYS A 47 -11.39 15.08 24.27
CA CYS A 47 -11.82 15.21 25.68
C CYS A 47 -11.78 16.64 26.17
N ARG A 48 -10.74 17.43 25.86
CA ARG A 48 -10.66 18.85 26.23
C ARG A 48 -11.78 19.70 25.62
N LYS A 49 -12.12 19.48 24.35
CA LYS A 49 -13.23 20.21 23.71
C LYS A 49 -14.58 19.82 24.32
N ILE A 50 -14.74 18.56 24.67
CA ILE A 50 -15.96 18.07 25.38
C ILE A 50 -16.02 18.67 26.80
N ALA A 51 -14.92 18.67 27.53
CA ALA A 51 -14.86 19.30 28.85
C ALA A 51 -15.23 20.80 28.79
N LYS A 52 -14.79 21.51 27.75
CA LYS A 52 -15.21 22.90 27.51
C LYS A 52 -16.74 22.99 27.30
N LYS A 53 -17.32 22.14 26.42
CA LYS A 53 -18.77 22.10 26.20
C LYS A 53 -19.54 21.82 27.50
N TYR A 54 -19.03 20.93 28.34
CA TYR A 54 -19.64 20.59 29.63
C TYR A 54 -19.63 21.79 30.62
N VAL A 55 -18.55 22.58 30.60
CA VAL A 55 -18.48 23.82 31.42
C VAL A 55 -19.50 24.87 30.95
N GLU A 56 -19.70 24.97 29.63
CA GLU A 56 -20.64 25.90 28.98
C GLU A 56 -22.12 25.41 29.19
N ASP A 57 -22.34 24.10 29.19
CA ASP A 57 -23.65 23.48 29.45
C ASP A 57 -23.53 22.31 30.45
N PRO A 58 -23.65 22.55 31.74
CA PRO A 58 -23.57 21.51 32.79
C PRO A 58 -24.74 20.50 32.77
N THR A 59 -25.75 20.68 31.92
CA THR A 59 -26.86 19.73 31.79
C THR A 59 -26.48 18.51 30.92
N LEU A 60 -25.37 18.58 30.21
CA LEU A 60 -24.83 17.45 29.45
C LEU A 60 -24.49 16.29 30.40
N THR A 61 -25.00 15.10 30.11
CA THR A 61 -24.77 13.90 30.92
C THR A 61 -23.84 12.90 30.23
N GLU A 62 -23.81 12.92 28.91
CA GLU A 62 -23.03 12.01 28.06
C GLU A 62 -22.77 12.66 26.68
N VAL A 63 -21.63 12.37 26.10
CA VAL A 63 -21.29 12.75 24.69
C VAL A 63 -20.81 11.52 23.94
N VAL A 64 -21.57 11.11 22.94
CA VAL A 64 -21.15 10.07 21.98
C VAL A 64 -20.48 10.77 20.80
N VAL A 65 -19.23 10.43 20.55
CA VAL A 65 -18.46 10.97 19.41
C VAL A 65 -18.57 10.00 18.25
N THR A 66 -19.13 10.45 17.16
CA THR A 66 -19.27 9.70 15.92
C THR A 66 -18.24 10.15 14.87
N LYS A 67 -18.18 9.46 13.76
CA LYS A 67 -17.31 9.81 12.62
C LYS A 67 -17.58 11.23 12.12
N GLU A 68 -18.84 11.60 12.03
CA GLU A 68 -19.30 12.92 11.54
C GLU A 68 -18.82 14.06 12.45
N ASP A 69 -18.64 13.77 13.74
CA ASP A 69 -18.19 14.76 14.72
C ASP A 69 -16.66 14.98 14.67
N LEU A 70 -15.90 14.08 14.04
CA LEU A 70 -14.44 14.14 14.04
C LEU A 70 -13.89 15.43 13.41
N GLU A 71 -14.54 15.93 12.37
CA GLU A 71 -14.12 17.19 11.74
C GLU A 71 -14.29 18.38 12.70
N GLU A 72 -15.36 18.42 13.48
CA GLU A 72 -15.58 19.47 14.49
C GLU A 72 -14.49 19.41 15.57
N TYR A 73 -14.18 18.21 16.08
CA TYR A 73 -13.21 18.05 17.16
C TYR A 73 -11.76 18.18 16.70
N LEU A 74 -11.42 17.64 15.55
CA LEU A 74 -10.03 17.46 15.12
C LEU A 74 -9.62 18.34 13.93
N GLY A 75 -10.59 18.83 13.17
CA GLY A 75 -10.41 19.48 11.87
C GLY A 75 -10.48 18.46 10.73
N LYS A 76 -10.20 18.90 9.51
CA LYS A 76 -10.19 18.01 8.33
C LYS A 76 -9.20 16.86 8.50
N ASP A 77 -9.48 15.75 7.82
CA ASP A 77 -8.60 14.59 7.74
C ASP A 77 -7.18 15.03 7.39
N LYS A 78 -6.22 14.56 8.18
CA LYS A 78 -4.80 14.86 7.98
C LYS A 78 -4.13 13.90 7.01
N TYR A 79 -4.66 12.69 6.95
CA TYR A 79 -4.10 11.62 6.14
C TYR A 79 -5.21 11.00 5.30
N THR A 80 -4.90 10.72 4.06
CA THR A 80 -5.73 9.91 3.16
C THR A 80 -5.00 8.60 2.90
N PHE A 81 -5.74 7.54 2.67
CA PHE A 81 -5.16 6.28 2.20
C PHE A 81 -5.46 6.15 0.72
N ASP A 82 -4.43 5.78 -0.03
CA ASP A 82 -4.64 5.34 -1.40
C ASP A 82 -5.35 3.98 -1.34
N LEU A 83 -6.63 4.00 -1.67
CA LEU A 83 -7.39 2.77 -1.86
C LEU A 83 -6.88 2.06 -3.12
N ALA A 84 -7.03 0.74 -3.15
CA ALA A 84 -6.81 -0.04 -4.36
C ALA A 84 -7.57 0.58 -5.53
N GLY A 85 -6.99 0.51 -6.73
CA GLY A 85 -7.63 1.01 -7.95
C GLY A 85 -9.01 0.41 -8.14
N VAL A 86 -9.89 1.14 -8.81
CA VAL A 86 -11.28 0.69 -9.06
C VAL A 86 -11.36 -0.29 -10.23
N LYS A 87 -10.39 -0.23 -11.13
CA LYS A 87 -10.37 -1.05 -12.36
C LYS A 87 -8.95 -1.49 -12.72
N PRO A 88 -8.81 -2.59 -13.47
CA PRO A 88 -7.52 -3.02 -14.02
C PRO A 88 -6.92 -1.97 -14.95
N GLU A 89 -5.60 -1.75 -14.84
CA GLU A 89 -4.88 -0.76 -15.65
C GLU A 89 -3.62 -1.34 -16.28
N ILE A 90 -3.27 -0.85 -17.49
CA ILE A 90 -2.05 -1.23 -18.20
C ILE A 90 -0.87 -0.45 -17.62
N GLY A 91 0.18 -1.18 -17.24
CA GLY A 91 1.42 -0.56 -16.74
C GLY A 91 1.30 0.03 -15.34
N MET A 92 0.21 -0.22 -14.60
CA MET A 92 0.01 0.19 -13.23
C MET A 92 -0.02 -1.04 -12.31
N VAL A 93 0.84 -1.07 -11.30
CA VAL A 93 0.91 -2.18 -10.33
C VAL A 93 1.06 -1.67 -8.92
N THR A 94 0.28 -2.21 -8.01
CA THR A 94 0.40 -1.91 -6.58
C THR A 94 1.49 -2.78 -5.93
N GLY A 95 2.56 -2.16 -5.49
CA GLY A 95 3.58 -2.74 -4.64
C GLY A 95 3.36 -2.42 -3.18
N LEU A 96 4.21 -2.98 -2.32
CA LEU A 96 4.16 -2.81 -0.87
C LEU A 96 5.52 -2.39 -0.33
N ALA A 97 5.54 -1.35 0.47
CA ALA A 97 6.72 -0.88 1.18
C ALA A 97 6.45 -0.79 2.69
N TRP A 98 7.52 -0.69 3.48
CA TRP A 98 7.43 -0.42 4.90
C TRP A 98 8.30 0.77 5.27
N THR A 99 7.88 1.49 6.29
CA THR A 99 8.54 2.68 6.80
C THR A 99 8.61 2.62 8.33
N ALA A 100 9.32 3.56 8.94
CA ALA A 100 9.38 3.67 10.39
C ALA A 100 7.99 3.85 11.07
N VAL A 101 6.98 4.24 10.30
CA VAL A 101 5.61 4.44 10.81
C VAL A 101 4.62 3.39 10.33
N GLY A 102 5.10 2.30 9.74
CA GLY A 102 4.29 1.17 9.28
C GLY A 102 4.38 0.91 7.78
N GLY A 103 3.55 0.01 7.28
CA GLY A 103 3.48 -0.31 5.87
C GLY A 103 2.68 0.70 5.06
N VAL A 104 3.02 0.81 3.79
CA VAL A 104 2.31 1.64 2.80
C VAL A 104 2.18 0.87 1.48
N THR A 105 1.14 1.18 0.72
CA THR A 105 1.04 0.80 -0.69
C THR A 105 1.95 1.70 -1.53
N LEU A 106 2.43 1.18 -2.64
CA LEU A 106 3.35 1.85 -3.53
C LEU A 106 2.93 1.59 -4.97
N ASN A 107 2.34 2.58 -5.63
CA ASN A 107 1.97 2.44 -7.04
C ASN A 107 3.20 2.57 -7.92
N VAL A 108 3.38 1.61 -8.82
CA VAL A 108 4.41 1.63 -9.86
C VAL A 108 3.72 1.84 -11.20
N GLU A 109 4.02 2.95 -11.85
CA GLU A 109 3.48 3.34 -13.15
C GLU A 109 4.55 3.19 -14.23
N VAL A 110 4.20 2.55 -15.33
CA VAL A 110 5.10 2.36 -16.47
C VAL A 110 4.46 2.84 -17.76
N ASN A 111 5.16 3.74 -18.45
CA ASN A 111 4.85 4.14 -19.81
C ASN A 111 5.92 3.63 -20.79
N VAL A 112 5.47 3.10 -21.93
CA VAL A 112 6.32 2.67 -23.02
C VAL A 112 6.06 3.58 -24.23
N LEU A 113 7.09 4.31 -24.65
CA LEU A 113 7.05 5.30 -25.71
C LEU A 113 7.94 4.87 -26.89
N LYS A 114 7.69 5.40 -28.08
CA LYS A 114 8.67 5.30 -29.18
C LYS A 114 9.91 6.07 -28.79
N GLY A 115 11.08 5.44 -28.92
CA GLY A 115 12.32 6.05 -28.46
C GLY A 115 13.57 5.36 -28.98
N LYS A 116 14.62 5.40 -28.20
CA LYS A 116 15.95 4.89 -28.52
C LYS A 116 16.50 3.92 -27.47
N GLY A 117 15.64 3.33 -26.66
CA GLY A 117 16.00 2.40 -25.60
C GLY A 117 16.37 3.07 -24.28
N GLN A 118 15.89 4.28 -24.02
CA GLN A 118 16.15 4.93 -22.73
C GLN A 118 15.28 4.32 -21.63
N VAL A 119 15.89 4.13 -20.46
CA VAL A 119 15.18 3.78 -19.23
C VAL A 119 15.18 4.99 -18.32
N VAL A 120 14.01 5.59 -18.13
CA VAL A 120 13.81 6.76 -17.29
C VAL A 120 13.19 6.33 -15.98
N LEU A 121 13.82 6.69 -14.86
CA LEU A 121 13.36 6.35 -13.52
C LEU A 121 13.08 7.64 -12.75
N THR A 122 11.84 7.78 -12.25
CA THR A 122 11.45 8.97 -11.49
C THR A 122 10.69 8.59 -10.22
N GLY A 123 10.61 9.51 -9.22
CA GLY A 123 9.96 9.28 -7.93
C GLY A 123 10.94 9.25 -6.76
N GLN A 124 12.13 9.86 -6.90
CA GLN A 124 13.22 9.86 -5.90
C GLN A 124 13.65 8.44 -5.48
N LEU A 125 13.94 7.61 -6.49
CA LEU A 125 14.40 6.25 -6.29
C LEU A 125 15.87 6.25 -5.86
N GLY A 126 16.17 5.55 -4.77
CA GLY A 126 17.54 5.28 -4.34
C GLY A 126 18.26 4.29 -5.26
N ASP A 127 19.55 4.10 -5.02
CA ASP A 127 20.39 3.35 -5.94
C ASP A 127 20.05 1.85 -5.99
N VAL A 128 19.67 1.25 -4.86
CA VAL A 128 19.24 -0.17 -4.80
C VAL A 128 17.96 -0.37 -5.62
N MET A 129 17.02 0.55 -5.54
CA MET A 129 15.79 0.47 -6.32
C MET A 129 16.02 0.68 -7.81
N LYS A 130 16.96 1.54 -8.20
CA LYS A 130 17.38 1.73 -9.60
C LYS A 130 18.03 0.46 -10.16
N GLU A 131 18.91 -0.18 -9.39
CA GLU A 131 19.50 -1.47 -9.77
C GLU A 131 18.45 -2.56 -9.92
N SER A 132 17.46 -2.60 -9.04
CA SER A 132 16.33 -3.52 -9.12
C SER A 132 15.52 -3.31 -10.41
N ALA A 133 15.27 -2.05 -10.81
CA ALA A 133 14.62 -1.73 -12.08
C ALA A 133 15.45 -2.21 -13.29
N GLN A 134 16.75 -2.02 -13.26
CA GLN A 134 17.66 -2.49 -14.33
C GLN A 134 17.67 -4.03 -14.41
N THR A 135 17.67 -4.71 -13.27
CA THR A 135 17.57 -6.17 -13.17
C THR A 135 16.27 -6.67 -13.78
N ALA A 136 15.15 -6.03 -13.46
CA ALA A 136 13.83 -6.35 -14.02
C ALA A 136 13.84 -6.23 -15.56
N ILE A 137 14.32 -5.11 -16.10
CA ILE A 137 14.40 -4.89 -17.55
C ILE A 137 15.33 -5.90 -18.22
N SER A 138 16.48 -6.21 -17.62
CA SER A 138 17.43 -7.18 -18.16
C SER A 138 16.81 -8.59 -18.21
N TYR A 139 16.04 -8.97 -17.19
CA TYR A 139 15.31 -10.22 -17.19
C TYR A 139 14.24 -10.25 -18.27
N ILE A 140 13.42 -9.19 -18.40
CA ILE A 140 12.38 -9.10 -19.43
C ILE A 140 12.96 -9.24 -20.83
N ARG A 141 14.12 -8.63 -21.10
CA ARG A 141 14.83 -8.80 -22.37
C ARG A 141 15.20 -10.26 -22.66
N SER A 142 15.52 -11.04 -21.64
CA SER A 142 15.90 -12.45 -21.80
C SER A 142 14.71 -13.38 -22.05
N ILE A 143 13.48 -12.90 -21.89
CA ILE A 143 12.23 -13.67 -22.04
C ILE A 143 11.23 -13.01 -23.00
N SER A 144 11.66 -12.00 -23.76
CA SER A 144 10.80 -11.18 -24.63
C SER A 144 9.96 -12.01 -25.60
N ASP A 145 10.56 -13.03 -26.20
CA ASP A 145 9.93 -13.97 -27.13
C ASP A 145 8.77 -14.77 -26.51
N ARG A 146 8.79 -15.02 -25.20
CA ARG A 146 7.73 -15.73 -24.49
C ARG A 146 6.41 -14.93 -24.36
N PHE A 147 6.48 -13.62 -24.53
CA PHE A 147 5.37 -12.69 -24.34
C PHE A 147 5.04 -11.90 -25.63
N ASP A 148 5.51 -12.34 -26.78
CA ASP A 148 5.36 -11.63 -28.06
C ASP A 148 5.86 -10.18 -28.00
N ILE A 149 6.83 -9.89 -27.13
CA ILE A 149 7.49 -8.59 -27.04
C ILE A 149 8.58 -8.54 -28.11
N PRO A 150 8.57 -7.51 -28.98
CA PRO A 150 9.60 -7.37 -30.02
C PRO A 150 11.02 -7.39 -29.43
N ASP A 151 11.91 -8.21 -30.01
CA ASP A 151 13.30 -8.37 -29.55
C ASP A 151 14.11 -7.08 -29.54
N ASP A 152 13.68 -6.10 -30.35
CA ASP A 152 14.32 -4.79 -30.46
C ASP A 152 13.72 -3.72 -29.54
N PHE A 153 12.75 -4.08 -28.67
CA PHE A 153 12.07 -3.10 -27.82
C PHE A 153 13.05 -2.22 -27.03
N TYR A 154 14.14 -2.79 -26.58
CA TYR A 154 15.18 -2.08 -25.82
C TYR A 154 16.02 -1.10 -26.68
N GLN A 155 15.79 -1.04 -27.98
CA GLN A 155 16.41 -0.07 -28.92
C GLN A 155 15.38 0.90 -29.52
N THR A 156 14.12 0.50 -29.58
CA THR A 156 13.06 1.21 -30.29
C THR A 156 12.00 1.81 -29.37
N LYS A 157 12.04 1.46 -28.05
CA LYS A 157 11.12 1.96 -27.03
C LYS A 157 11.89 2.57 -25.87
N ASP A 158 11.44 3.73 -25.41
CA ASP A 158 11.82 4.29 -24.13
C ASP A 158 10.84 3.77 -23.07
N ILE A 159 11.35 3.34 -21.92
CA ILE A 159 10.58 2.85 -20.80
C ILE A 159 10.72 3.85 -19.66
N HIS A 160 9.60 4.45 -19.25
CA HIS A 160 9.56 5.35 -18.11
C HIS A 160 8.86 4.64 -16.94
N ILE A 161 9.60 4.40 -15.87
CA ILE A 161 9.07 3.88 -14.60
C ILE A 161 8.96 5.04 -13.63
N HIS A 162 7.76 5.30 -13.16
CA HIS A 162 7.48 6.34 -12.16
C HIS A 162 6.89 5.73 -10.91
N ILE A 163 7.37 6.16 -9.75
CA ILE A 163 6.78 5.83 -8.46
C ILE A 163 6.34 7.14 -7.80
N PRO A 164 5.02 7.41 -7.74
CA PRO A 164 4.47 8.65 -7.19
C PRO A 164 4.95 8.99 -5.77
N GLU A 165 4.49 10.13 -5.23
CA GLU A 165 4.96 10.71 -3.96
C GLU A 165 6.45 11.11 -3.99
N GLY A 166 6.85 11.89 -4.98
CA GLY A 166 8.23 12.34 -5.18
C GLY A 166 8.86 13.13 -4.02
N ALA A 167 8.09 13.55 -3.03
CA ALA A 167 8.62 14.17 -1.82
C ALA A 167 9.25 13.16 -0.84
N THR A 168 8.94 11.86 -0.98
CA THR A 168 9.42 10.80 -0.10
C THR A 168 10.46 9.95 -0.83
N PRO A 169 11.74 9.93 -0.40
CA PRO A 169 12.74 9.03 -0.95
C PRO A 169 12.33 7.56 -0.77
N LYS A 170 12.53 6.77 -1.79
CA LYS A 170 12.20 5.33 -1.82
C LYS A 170 13.43 4.54 -2.22
N ASP A 171 13.77 3.51 -1.45
CA ASP A 171 14.89 2.64 -1.77
C ASP A 171 14.62 1.20 -1.33
N GLY A 172 15.38 0.27 -1.90
CA GLY A 172 15.31 -1.15 -1.61
C GLY A 172 14.92 -2.03 -2.81
N PRO A 173 15.22 -3.32 -2.75
CA PRO A 173 15.01 -4.25 -3.86
C PRO A 173 13.59 -4.81 -3.96
N SER A 174 12.75 -4.61 -2.93
CA SER A 174 11.46 -5.30 -2.75
C SER A 174 10.38 -4.92 -3.78
N ALA A 175 10.59 -3.87 -4.58
CA ALA A 175 9.73 -3.47 -5.69
C ALA A 175 10.08 -4.16 -7.02
N GLY A 176 11.07 -5.04 -7.04
CA GLY A 176 11.56 -5.68 -8.26
C GLY A 176 10.49 -6.42 -9.04
N VAL A 177 9.71 -7.27 -8.38
CA VAL A 177 8.60 -7.99 -9.02
C VAL A 177 7.50 -7.04 -9.49
N THR A 178 7.24 -5.97 -8.74
CA THR A 178 6.24 -4.95 -9.08
C THR A 178 6.64 -4.20 -10.36
N MET A 179 7.89 -3.75 -10.44
CA MET A 179 8.43 -3.07 -11.62
C MET A 179 8.45 -4.00 -12.83
N ALA A 180 8.87 -5.26 -12.67
CA ALA A 180 8.88 -6.24 -13.75
C ALA A 180 7.46 -6.49 -14.30
N THR A 181 6.49 -6.69 -13.43
CA THR A 181 5.09 -6.88 -13.80
C THR A 181 4.52 -5.67 -14.53
N ALA A 182 4.80 -4.45 -14.05
CA ALA A 182 4.35 -3.21 -14.67
C ALA A 182 4.96 -3.02 -16.07
N VAL A 183 6.24 -3.31 -16.25
CA VAL A 183 6.92 -3.22 -17.56
C VAL A 183 6.35 -4.25 -18.54
N ILE A 184 6.15 -5.50 -18.12
CA ILE A 184 5.53 -6.53 -18.98
C ILE A 184 4.12 -6.12 -19.37
N SER A 185 3.29 -5.69 -18.43
CA SER A 185 1.95 -5.17 -18.70
C SER A 185 1.97 -4.03 -19.74
N ALA A 186 2.87 -3.05 -19.57
CA ALA A 186 2.98 -1.92 -20.48
C ALA A 186 3.44 -2.31 -21.90
N LEU A 187 4.32 -3.31 -22.01
CA LEU A 187 4.82 -3.82 -23.31
C LEU A 187 3.79 -4.68 -24.03
N THR A 188 3.12 -5.59 -23.29
CA THR A 188 2.12 -6.54 -23.83
C THR A 188 0.72 -5.93 -23.98
N LYS A 189 0.47 -4.77 -23.34
CA LYS A 189 -0.86 -4.14 -23.25
C LYS A 189 -1.90 -4.97 -22.49
N ILE A 190 -1.46 -5.90 -21.65
CA ILE A 190 -2.34 -6.68 -20.78
C ILE A 190 -2.50 -5.93 -19.46
N PRO A 191 -3.73 -5.58 -19.04
CA PRO A 191 -3.96 -4.87 -17.79
C PRO A 191 -3.54 -5.70 -16.57
N VAL A 192 -3.17 -5.02 -15.49
CA VAL A 192 -2.93 -5.63 -14.18
C VAL A 192 -4.17 -5.46 -13.30
N ARG A 193 -4.52 -6.48 -12.55
CA ARG A 193 -5.64 -6.47 -11.61
C ARG A 193 -5.41 -5.40 -10.52
N CYS A 194 -6.43 -4.63 -10.24
CA CYS A 194 -6.38 -3.56 -9.22
C CYS A 194 -6.53 -4.08 -7.78
N ASP A 195 -7.06 -5.28 -7.59
CA ASP A 195 -7.25 -5.94 -6.30
C ASP A 195 -6.04 -6.78 -5.84
N VAL A 196 -4.94 -6.75 -6.62
CA VAL A 196 -3.70 -7.48 -6.36
C VAL A 196 -2.57 -6.53 -5.99
N ALA A 197 -1.84 -6.84 -4.92
CA ALA A 197 -0.58 -6.20 -4.59
C ALA A 197 0.55 -7.23 -4.51
N MET A 198 1.78 -6.78 -4.60
CA MET A 198 2.92 -7.67 -4.57
C MET A 198 4.15 -7.06 -3.92
N THR A 199 5.05 -7.92 -3.46
CA THR A 199 6.38 -7.55 -2.98
C THR A 199 7.35 -8.70 -3.20
N GLY A 200 8.57 -8.39 -3.54
CA GLY A 200 9.63 -9.37 -3.77
C GLY A 200 10.80 -8.76 -4.54
N GLU A 201 12.00 -9.21 -4.24
CA GLU A 201 13.17 -8.93 -5.05
C GLU A 201 13.19 -9.85 -6.26
N ILE A 202 13.59 -9.33 -7.43
CA ILE A 202 13.70 -10.12 -8.66
C ILE A 202 15.18 -10.36 -9.01
N THR A 203 15.48 -11.55 -9.51
CA THR A 203 16.80 -11.88 -10.03
C THR A 203 16.84 -11.85 -11.57
N LEU A 204 18.04 -11.87 -12.16
CA LEU A 204 18.25 -12.03 -13.62
C LEU A 204 17.73 -13.37 -14.18
N ARG A 205 17.22 -14.25 -13.34
CA ARG A 205 16.63 -15.54 -13.72
C ARG A 205 15.13 -15.60 -13.44
N GLY A 206 14.52 -14.46 -13.05
CA GLY A 206 13.09 -14.38 -12.73
C GLY A 206 12.70 -14.97 -11.38
N ARG A 207 13.66 -15.39 -10.55
CA ARG A 207 13.37 -15.87 -9.19
C ARG A 207 12.92 -14.70 -8.31
N VAL A 208 11.96 -14.98 -7.44
CA VAL A 208 11.45 -14.04 -6.45
C VAL A 208 12.12 -14.34 -5.10
N LEU A 209 12.88 -13.39 -4.58
CA LEU A 209 13.63 -13.54 -3.33
C LEU A 209 12.90 -12.89 -2.16
N PRO A 210 13.16 -13.36 -0.91
CA PRO A 210 12.51 -12.88 0.29
C PRO A 210 12.86 -11.41 0.58
N VAL A 211 11.91 -10.73 1.24
CA VAL A 211 12.01 -9.31 1.60
C VAL A 211 11.54 -9.08 3.03
N GLY A 212 11.95 -7.96 3.62
CA GLY A 212 11.57 -7.60 4.99
C GLY A 212 10.23 -6.86 5.08
N GLY A 213 9.75 -6.70 6.33
CA GLY A 213 8.55 -5.91 6.65
C GLY A 213 7.24 -6.54 6.16
N ILE A 214 7.15 -7.85 6.08
CA ILE A 214 5.96 -8.55 5.55
C ILE A 214 4.72 -8.21 6.36
N LYS A 215 4.80 -8.22 7.69
CA LYS A 215 3.66 -7.88 8.55
C LYS A 215 3.11 -6.49 8.25
N GLU A 216 3.98 -5.48 8.23
CA GLU A 216 3.61 -4.09 7.95
C GLU A 216 3.03 -3.95 6.54
N LYS A 217 3.64 -4.59 5.56
CA LYS A 217 3.20 -4.60 4.17
C LYS A 217 1.81 -5.20 4.01
N LEU A 218 1.53 -6.35 4.63
CA LEU A 218 0.24 -7.01 4.54
C LEU A 218 -0.86 -6.24 5.26
N LEU A 219 -0.55 -5.62 6.41
CA LEU A 219 -1.50 -4.74 7.09
C LEU A 219 -1.82 -3.48 6.26
N ALA A 220 -0.84 -2.96 5.50
CA ALA A 220 -1.09 -1.85 4.58
C ALA A 220 -1.95 -2.27 3.39
N ALA A 221 -1.68 -3.42 2.79
CA ALA A 221 -2.50 -3.99 1.73
C ALA A 221 -3.96 -4.18 2.17
N HIS A 222 -4.17 -4.73 3.37
CA HIS A 222 -5.50 -4.90 3.96
C HIS A 222 -6.24 -3.55 4.11
N ARG A 223 -5.57 -2.53 4.66
CA ARG A 223 -6.14 -1.18 4.80
C ARG A 223 -6.51 -0.54 3.46
N ALA A 224 -5.73 -0.81 2.42
CA ALA A 224 -5.99 -0.32 1.06
C ALA A 224 -7.12 -1.08 0.35
N GLY A 225 -7.67 -2.13 0.96
CA GLY A 225 -8.75 -2.93 0.37
C GLY A 225 -8.27 -3.98 -0.64
N ILE A 226 -6.97 -4.25 -0.72
CA ILE A 226 -6.39 -5.30 -1.54
C ILE A 226 -6.95 -6.66 -1.12
N LYS A 227 -7.28 -7.49 -2.09
CA LYS A 227 -7.86 -8.83 -1.86
C LYS A 227 -6.83 -9.95 -1.95
N LYS A 228 -5.78 -9.74 -2.74
CA LYS A 228 -4.76 -10.75 -2.99
C LYS A 228 -3.37 -10.14 -2.90
N VAL A 229 -2.45 -10.80 -2.17
CA VAL A 229 -1.05 -10.39 -2.11
C VAL A 229 -0.14 -11.51 -2.57
N LEU A 230 0.74 -11.18 -3.52
CA LEU A 230 1.78 -12.07 -4.03
C LEU A 230 3.09 -11.77 -3.27
N LEU A 231 3.65 -12.79 -2.64
CA LEU A 231 4.86 -12.64 -1.82
C LEU A 231 5.79 -13.86 -1.96
N PRO A 232 7.08 -13.69 -1.71
CA PRO A 232 8.05 -14.78 -1.85
C PRO A 232 7.69 -15.99 -0.97
N GLU A 233 7.83 -17.22 -1.49
CA GLU A 233 7.55 -18.43 -0.72
C GLU A 233 8.35 -18.50 0.58
N GLU A 234 9.59 -18.01 0.57
CA GLU A 234 10.47 -17.99 1.74
C GLU A 234 9.96 -17.07 2.87
N CYS A 235 8.98 -16.20 2.58
CA CYS A 235 8.30 -15.36 3.57
C CYS A 235 7.13 -16.07 4.28
N LYS A 236 6.86 -17.35 3.99
CA LYS A 236 5.72 -18.10 4.53
C LYS A 236 5.61 -18.06 6.06
N ALA A 237 6.73 -18.23 6.76
CA ALA A 237 6.74 -18.24 8.23
C ALA A 237 6.26 -16.91 8.85
N GLN A 238 6.45 -15.78 8.15
CA GLN A 238 6.01 -14.46 8.61
C GLN A 238 4.49 -14.26 8.54
N LEU A 239 3.78 -15.12 7.79
CA LEU A 239 2.32 -15.12 7.78
C LEU A 239 1.71 -15.52 9.14
N ASP A 240 2.46 -16.24 9.98
CA ASP A 240 1.99 -16.61 11.31
C ASP A 240 1.80 -15.39 12.23
N GLU A 241 2.53 -14.30 11.96
CA GLU A 241 2.42 -13.04 12.70
C GLU A 241 1.19 -12.18 12.30
N ILE A 242 0.48 -12.56 11.25
CA ILE A 242 -0.67 -11.81 10.73
C ILE A 242 -1.92 -12.13 11.56
N PRO A 243 -2.68 -11.12 12.02
CA PRO A 243 -3.94 -11.33 12.75
C PRO A 243 -4.94 -12.16 11.93
N GLN A 244 -5.69 -13.05 12.60
CA GLN A 244 -6.62 -13.96 11.93
C GLN A 244 -7.68 -13.22 11.10
N ASN A 245 -8.22 -12.12 11.62
CA ASN A 245 -9.21 -11.30 10.91
C ASN A 245 -8.69 -10.72 9.59
N VAL A 246 -7.37 -10.52 9.45
CA VAL A 246 -6.75 -10.09 8.18
C VAL A 246 -6.59 -11.29 7.25
N LYS A 247 -6.17 -12.44 7.79
CA LYS A 247 -6.05 -13.70 7.02
C LYS A 247 -7.38 -14.14 6.40
N ASP A 248 -8.48 -13.91 7.11
CA ASP A 248 -9.83 -14.29 6.66
C ASP A 248 -10.36 -13.40 5.52
N GLN A 249 -9.76 -12.22 5.31
CA GLN A 249 -10.21 -11.23 4.33
C GLN A 249 -9.29 -11.07 3.11
N MET A 250 -8.14 -11.74 3.12
CA MET A 250 -7.13 -11.61 2.07
C MET A 250 -6.58 -12.97 1.65
N GLU A 251 -6.33 -13.13 0.37
CA GLU A 251 -5.62 -14.28 -0.19
C GLU A 251 -4.10 -13.98 -0.23
N PHE A 252 -3.29 -14.89 0.29
CA PHE A 252 -1.84 -14.83 0.21
C PHE A 252 -1.32 -15.90 -0.75
N VAL A 253 -0.70 -15.48 -1.85
CA VAL A 253 -0.12 -16.37 -2.83
C VAL A 253 1.40 -16.35 -2.69
N LEU A 254 1.96 -17.51 -2.37
CA LEU A 254 3.39 -17.70 -2.24
C LEU A 254 3.98 -18.02 -3.61
N VAL A 255 4.95 -17.24 -4.06
CA VAL A 255 5.55 -17.34 -5.39
C VAL A 255 7.07 -17.52 -5.32
N LYS A 256 7.61 -18.29 -6.27
CA LYS A 256 9.06 -18.53 -6.44
C LYS A 256 9.63 -17.84 -7.67
N HIS A 257 8.78 -17.56 -8.64
CA HIS A 257 9.17 -17.07 -9.95
C HIS A 257 8.20 -16.01 -10.47
N LEU A 258 8.71 -15.10 -11.32
CA LEU A 258 7.88 -14.05 -11.91
C LEU A 258 6.72 -14.60 -12.74
N ASP A 259 6.86 -15.76 -13.36
CA ASP A 259 5.78 -16.40 -14.14
C ASP A 259 4.52 -16.61 -13.28
N GLU A 260 4.69 -17.08 -12.04
CA GLU A 260 3.59 -17.24 -11.08
C GLU A 260 2.98 -15.89 -10.68
N VAL A 261 3.82 -14.86 -10.55
CA VAL A 261 3.33 -13.50 -10.28
C VAL A 261 2.45 -13.01 -11.42
N LEU A 262 2.90 -13.16 -12.67
CA LEU A 262 2.15 -12.73 -13.85
C LEU A 262 0.84 -13.49 -14.02
N GLU A 263 0.83 -14.78 -13.72
CA GLU A 263 -0.38 -15.62 -13.77
C GLU A 263 -1.50 -15.10 -12.86
N HIS A 264 -1.15 -14.56 -11.69
CA HIS A 264 -2.09 -14.04 -10.72
C HIS A 264 -2.38 -12.55 -10.86
N ALA A 265 -1.47 -11.79 -11.44
CA ALA A 265 -1.55 -10.33 -11.50
C ALA A 265 -2.18 -9.81 -12.81
N LEU A 266 -1.92 -10.49 -13.95
CA LEU A 266 -2.45 -10.03 -15.24
C LEU A 266 -3.89 -10.49 -15.45
N VAL A 267 -4.69 -9.62 -16.08
CA VAL A 267 -6.06 -9.93 -16.46
C VAL A 267 -6.06 -11.00 -17.56
N LYS A 268 -6.77 -12.10 -17.36
CA LYS A 268 -6.93 -13.16 -18.36
C LYS A 268 -8.03 -12.78 -19.36
N ASP A 269 -7.95 -13.30 -20.59
CA ASP A 269 -8.93 -12.98 -21.64
C ASP A 269 -10.39 -13.32 -21.30
N GLY A 270 -10.64 -14.17 -20.29
CA GLY A 270 -11.97 -14.48 -19.76
C GLY A 270 -12.51 -13.50 -18.72
N ASP A 271 -11.65 -12.66 -18.11
CA ASP A 271 -12.04 -11.75 -17.03
C ASP A 271 -12.56 -10.39 -17.55
N LYS A 272 -12.63 -10.20 -18.86
CA LYS A 272 -13.00 -8.92 -19.50
C LYS A 272 -14.51 -8.60 -19.48
N ASN A 273 -15.36 -9.43 -18.89
CA ASN A 273 -16.83 -9.35 -18.99
C ASN A 273 -17.56 -9.16 -17.65
N GLU A 274 -16.92 -8.59 -16.63
CA GLU A 274 -17.63 -8.16 -15.40
C GLU A 274 -17.53 -6.62 -15.29
N ASP A 275 -18.31 -5.92 -16.14
CA ASP A 275 -18.70 -4.51 -15.98
C ASP A 275 -20.09 -4.42 -15.36
#